data_130264b32211e04838eaef2c428fe3c0
#
_entry.id   130264b32211e04838eaef2c428fe3c0
#
_cell.length_a   1.000
_cell.length_b   1.000
_cell.length_c   1.000
_cell.angle_alpha   90.00
_cell.angle_beta   90.00
_cell.angle_gamma   90.00
#
_symmetry.space_group_name_H-M   'P 1'
#
loop_
_entity.id
_entity.type
_entity.pdbx_description
1 polymer ?
#
loop_
_entity_poly.entity_id
_entity_poly.type
_entity_poly.pdbx_seq_one_letter_code
_entity_poly.pdbx_strand_id
1 'polypeptide(L)'
;WLMALLVIPVIIGIHDLYHWSHLSEVVKDHLLQIKQPFLNTPFFIVRLIIYFSVWGWIANKFFNGSVAQDDTGDPTITLALQRRSTYSLILLALTFTFASIDLIMSLTPHWYSTIFGIYIFAGAITVLLCFTTLVYMYLRRTNLMKNVVNVEHFHDLGKLTYGFNIFWSYIAFCQFFLIWYANVPEETEFYLKHFFGSWN
;
A
#
# COMPACT_ATOMS: atom_id res chain seq x y z
N TRP A 1 10.51 -1.06 -10.32
CA TRP A 1 10.28 -0.46 -11.64
C TRP A 1 8.89 -0.81 -12.19
N LEU A 2 8.44 -2.07 -12.10
CA LEU A 2 7.13 -2.47 -12.61
C LEU A 2 5.99 -1.64 -12.00
N MET A 3 5.99 -1.44 -10.70
CA MET A 3 4.97 -0.62 -10.01
C MET A 3 4.96 0.83 -10.50
N ALA A 4 6.13 1.42 -10.77
CA ALA A 4 6.22 2.76 -11.33
C ALA A 4 5.63 2.84 -12.75
N LEU A 5 5.81 1.80 -13.57
CA LEU A 5 5.17 1.71 -14.88
C LEU A 5 3.64 1.62 -14.79
N LEU A 6 3.11 0.88 -13.80
CA LEU A 6 1.67 0.74 -13.58
C LEU A 6 0.98 2.03 -13.11
N VAL A 7 1.72 3.02 -12.64
CA VAL A 7 1.19 4.34 -12.27
C VAL A 7 1.07 5.28 -13.47
N ILE A 8 1.77 5.03 -14.58
CA ILE A 8 1.71 5.87 -15.78
C ILE A 8 0.26 6.05 -16.29
N PRO A 9 -0.56 5.00 -16.44
CA PRO A 9 -1.96 5.17 -16.83
C PRO A 9 -2.76 6.06 -15.87
N VAL A 10 -2.48 6.00 -14.56
CA VAL A 10 -3.13 6.85 -13.54
C VAL A 10 -2.77 8.32 -13.75
N ILE A 11 -1.51 8.60 -14.09
CA ILE A 11 -1.05 9.97 -14.37
C ILE A 11 -1.66 10.51 -15.66
N ILE A 12 -1.76 9.67 -16.70
CA ILE A 12 -2.39 10.06 -17.98
C ILE A 12 -3.88 10.33 -17.78
N GLY A 13 -4.58 9.46 -17.05
CA GLY A 13 -6.01 9.56 -16.77
C GLY A 13 -6.36 10.38 -15.53
N ILE A 14 -5.48 11.27 -15.04
CA ILE A 14 -5.68 12.00 -13.78
C ILE A 14 -6.96 12.84 -13.79
N HIS A 15 -7.30 13.43 -14.92
CA HIS A 15 -8.51 14.23 -15.07
C HIS A 15 -9.78 13.37 -15.12
N ASP A 16 -9.71 12.17 -15.64
CA ASP A 16 -10.87 11.26 -15.68
C ASP A 16 -11.11 10.57 -14.32
N LEU A 17 -10.03 10.32 -13.58
CA LEU A 17 -10.09 9.61 -12.30
C LEU A 17 -10.40 10.52 -11.12
N TYR A 18 -9.83 11.74 -11.09
CA TYR A 18 -9.86 12.59 -9.90
C TYR A 18 -10.65 13.88 -10.15
N HIS A 19 -11.83 14.00 -9.56
CA HIS A 19 -12.69 15.18 -9.67
C HIS A 19 -12.00 16.47 -9.20
N TRP A 20 -11.12 16.42 -8.20
CA TRP A 20 -10.37 17.56 -7.70
C TRP A 20 -9.33 18.10 -8.69
N SER A 21 -9.05 17.40 -9.78
CA SER A 21 -8.15 17.88 -10.83
C SER A 21 -8.81 18.93 -11.76
N HIS A 22 -10.15 19.05 -11.72
CA HIS A 22 -10.92 20.02 -12.52
C HIS A 22 -11.14 21.32 -11.75
N LEU A 23 -10.53 22.42 -12.19
CA LEU A 23 -10.72 23.73 -11.58
C LEU A 23 -12.19 24.18 -11.55
N SER A 24 -12.99 23.82 -12.56
CA SER A 24 -14.43 24.12 -12.62
C SER A 24 -15.22 23.46 -11.50
N GLU A 25 -14.84 22.30 -11.04
CA GLU A 25 -15.47 21.61 -9.90
C GLU A 25 -14.97 22.16 -8.56
N VAL A 26 -13.67 22.44 -8.45
CA VAL A 26 -13.06 23.03 -7.25
C VAL A 26 -13.68 24.38 -6.91
N VAL A 27 -13.96 25.25 -7.91
CA VAL A 27 -14.58 26.57 -7.66
C VAL A 27 -16.00 26.46 -7.11
N LYS A 28 -16.74 25.39 -7.43
CA LYS A 28 -18.12 25.19 -6.98
C LYS A 28 -18.22 24.56 -5.58
N ASP A 29 -17.15 23.93 -5.11
CA ASP A 29 -17.15 23.12 -3.90
C ASP A 29 -16.20 23.69 -2.84
N HIS A 30 -16.80 24.21 -1.76
CA HIS A 30 -16.06 24.82 -0.65
C HIS A 30 -15.05 23.84 0.03
N LEU A 31 -15.40 22.54 0.13
CA LEU A 31 -14.50 21.55 0.70
C LEU A 31 -13.28 21.29 -0.19
N LEU A 32 -13.48 21.25 -1.50
CA LEU A 32 -12.38 21.11 -2.46
C LEU A 32 -11.46 22.34 -2.45
N GLN A 33 -12.01 23.55 -2.27
CA GLN A 33 -11.21 24.77 -2.14
C GLN A 33 -10.29 24.71 -0.91
N ILE A 34 -10.79 24.26 0.24
CA ILE A 34 -9.99 24.08 1.46
C ILE A 34 -8.87 23.05 1.25
N LYS A 35 -9.15 21.98 0.51
CA LYS A 35 -8.20 20.90 0.23
C LYS A 35 -7.25 21.20 -0.94
N GLN A 36 -7.49 22.25 -1.72
CA GLN A 36 -6.72 22.62 -2.91
C GLN A 36 -5.20 22.75 -2.67
N PRO A 37 -4.70 23.29 -1.55
CA PRO A 37 -3.26 23.34 -1.29
C PRO A 37 -2.60 21.95 -1.28
N PHE A 38 -3.35 20.90 -0.91
CA PHE A 38 -2.88 19.52 -0.88
C PHE A 38 -3.30 18.75 -2.14
N LEU A 39 -4.56 18.87 -2.57
CA LEU A 39 -5.13 18.20 -3.74
C LEU A 39 -4.99 19.11 -4.98
N ASN A 40 -3.80 19.13 -5.55
CA ASN A 40 -3.53 19.76 -6.83
C ASN A 40 -2.59 18.87 -7.66
N THR A 41 -2.76 18.88 -8.97
CA THR A 41 -2.04 18.01 -9.90
C THR A 41 -0.52 18.11 -9.78
N PRO A 42 0.13 19.31 -9.76
CA PRO A 42 1.58 19.38 -9.65
C PRO A 42 2.12 18.77 -8.35
N PHE A 43 1.49 19.09 -7.22
CA PHE A 43 1.93 18.57 -5.92
C PHE A 43 1.65 17.08 -5.76
N PHE A 44 0.55 16.58 -6.34
CA PHE A 44 0.26 15.15 -6.40
C PHE A 44 1.36 14.37 -7.14
N ILE A 45 1.78 14.86 -8.31
CA ILE A 45 2.87 14.23 -9.09
C ILE A 45 4.18 14.25 -8.31
N VAL A 46 4.53 15.37 -7.65
CA VAL A 46 5.74 15.44 -6.81
C VAL A 46 5.71 14.40 -5.69
N ARG A 47 4.57 14.22 -5.01
CA ARG A 47 4.42 13.20 -3.96
C ARG A 47 4.59 11.78 -4.54
N LEU A 48 3.98 11.47 -5.68
CA LEU A 48 4.18 10.18 -6.34
C LEU A 48 5.65 9.91 -6.65
N ILE A 49 6.37 10.90 -7.20
CA ILE A 49 7.81 10.77 -7.47
C ILE A 49 8.57 10.45 -6.17
N ILE A 50 8.23 11.11 -5.06
CA ILE A 50 8.86 10.85 -3.75
C ILE A 50 8.59 9.42 -3.31
N TYR A 51 7.33 8.94 -3.36
CA TYR A 51 6.98 7.58 -2.93
C TYR A 51 7.74 6.52 -3.73
N PHE A 52 7.71 6.60 -5.06
CA PHE A 52 8.39 5.63 -5.92
C PHE A 52 9.92 5.72 -5.83
N SER A 53 10.47 6.91 -5.60
CA SER A 53 11.91 7.10 -5.37
C SER A 53 12.34 6.43 -4.06
N VAL A 54 11.58 6.60 -2.99
CA VAL A 54 11.83 5.96 -1.69
C VAL A 54 11.74 4.44 -1.82
N TRP A 55 10.68 3.92 -2.44
CA TRP A 55 10.49 2.48 -2.61
C TRP A 55 11.57 1.87 -3.52
N GLY A 56 11.93 2.56 -4.61
CA GLY A 56 13.01 2.15 -5.49
C GLY A 56 14.38 2.15 -4.79
N TRP A 57 14.63 3.16 -3.95
CA TRP A 57 15.86 3.22 -3.15
C TRP A 57 15.92 2.07 -2.13
N ILE A 58 14.85 1.80 -1.39
CA ILE A 58 14.77 0.67 -0.46
C ILE A 58 15.03 -0.64 -1.21
N ALA A 59 14.26 -0.91 -2.28
CA ALA A 59 14.37 -2.14 -3.06
C ALA A 59 15.79 -2.35 -3.61
N ASN A 60 16.41 -1.30 -4.18
CA ASN A 60 17.76 -1.37 -4.73
C ASN A 60 18.82 -1.66 -3.65
N LYS A 61 18.68 -1.05 -2.46
CA LYS A 61 19.61 -1.29 -1.34
C LYS A 61 19.56 -2.72 -0.82
N PHE A 62 18.34 -3.29 -0.69
CA PHE A 62 18.18 -4.68 -0.24
C PHE A 62 18.61 -5.66 -1.32
N PHE A 63 18.25 -5.41 -2.58
CA PHE A 63 18.66 -6.26 -3.70
C PHE A 63 20.19 -6.33 -3.85
N ASN A 64 20.86 -5.18 -3.93
CA ASN A 64 22.31 -5.14 -4.09
C ASN A 64 23.04 -5.72 -2.88
N GLY A 65 22.50 -5.53 -1.66
CA GLY A 65 23.05 -6.16 -0.46
C GLY A 65 22.92 -7.68 -0.49
N SER A 66 21.78 -8.21 -0.95
CA SER A 66 21.57 -9.65 -1.08
C SER A 66 22.51 -10.27 -2.12
N VAL A 67 22.63 -9.64 -3.31
CA VAL A 67 23.56 -10.11 -4.37
C VAL A 67 25.01 -10.07 -3.89
N ALA A 68 25.44 -8.99 -3.22
CA ALA A 68 26.79 -8.90 -2.67
C ALA A 68 27.07 -10.00 -1.63
N GLN A 69 26.06 -10.42 -0.88
CA GLN A 69 26.20 -11.55 0.06
C GLN A 69 26.34 -12.89 -0.67
N ASP A 70 25.60 -13.09 -1.76
CA ASP A 70 25.73 -14.30 -2.59
C ASP A 70 27.15 -14.45 -3.16
N ASP A 71 27.80 -13.33 -3.54
CA ASP A 71 29.15 -13.31 -4.08
C ASP A 71 30.23 -13.51 -3.01
N THR A 72 30.05 -12.94 -1.82
CA THR A 72 31.10 -12.90 -0.78
C THR A 72 30.92 -13.97 0.29
N GLY A 73 29.70 -14.44 0.53
CA GLY A 73 29.34 -15.33 1.64
C GLY A 73 29.47 -14.69 3.03
N ASP A 74 29.63 -13.36 3.12
CA ASP A 74 29.87 -12.66 4.38
C ASP A 74 28.58 -12.47 5.21
N PRO A 75 28.47 -13.11 6.41
CA PRO A 75 27.30 -12.98 7.26
C PRO A 75 27.10 -11.57 7.85
N THR A 76 28.14 -10.72 7.83
CA THR A 76 28.02 -9.34 8.34
C THR A 76 27.08 -8.49 7.49
N ILE A 77 26.94 -8.82 6.21
CA ILE A 77 25.98 -8.18 5.29
C ILE A 77 24.56 -8.42 5.75
N THR A 78 24.21 -9.65 6.20
CA THR A 78 22.88 -9.96 6.75
C THR A 78 22.56 -9.06 7.96
N LEU A 79 23.52 -8.89 8.88
CA LEU A 79 23.32 -8.02 10.05
C LEU A 79 23.15 -6.55 9.65
N ALA A 80 23.89 -6.11 8.64
CA ALA A 80 23.74 -4.75 8.10
C ALA A 80 22.37 -4.54 7.44
N LEU A 81 21.87 -5.52 6.68
CA LEU A 81 20.54 -5.50 6.07
C LEU A 81 19.45 -5.52 7.15
N GLN A 82 19.59 -6.34 8.19
CA GLN A 82 18.67 -6.38 9.32
C GLN A 82 18.56 -5.02 10.03
N ARG A 83 19.67 -4.36 10.31
CA ARG A 83 19.65 -2.99 10.89
C ARG A 83 18.99 -1.98 9.96
N ARG A 84 19.21 -2.10 8.66
CA ARG A 84 18.59 -1.23 7.64
C ARG A 84 17.08 -1.47 7.53
N SER A 85 16.60 -2.69 7.74
CA SER A 85 15.17 -3.00 7.65
C SER A 85 14.33 -2.21 8.65
N THR A 86 14.85 -1.92 9.84
CA THR A 86 14.13 -1.20 10.89
C THR A 86 13.67 0.18 10.43
N TYR A 87 14.59 1.03 9.95
CA TYR A 87 14.20 2.36 9.47
C TYR A 87 13.52 2.34 8.11
N SER A 88 13.88 1.35 7.24
CA SER A 88 13.22 1.19 5.95
C SER A 88 11.75 0.81 6.11
N LEU A 89 11.40 0.00 7.11
CA LEU A 89 10.02 -0.36 7.39
C LEU A 89 9.19 0.84 7.85
N ILE A 90 9.75 1.69 8.72
CA ILE A 90 9.09 2.92 9.16
C ILE A 90 8.85 3.85 7.96
N LEU A 91 9.88 4.05 7.14
CA LEU A 91 9.79 4.90 5.96
C LEU A 91 8.79 4.36 4.94
N LEU A 92 8.78 3.03 4.73
CA LEU A 92 7.81 2.36 3.88
C LEU A 92 6.38 2.54 4.41
N ALA A 93 6.15 2.31 5.71
CA ALA A 93 4.82 2.45 6.32
C ALA A 93 4.27 3.87 6.17
N LEU A 94 5.09 4.90 6.43
CA LEU A 94 4.69 6.29 6.27
C LEU A 94 4.37 6.62 4.80
N THR A 95 5.29 6.32 3.88
CA THR A 95 5.09 6.63 2.46
C THR A 95 3.93 5.84 1.85
N PHE A 96 3.73 4.59 2.28
CA PHE A 96 2.61 3.76 1.84
C PHE A 96 1.27 4.29 2.34
N THR A 97 1.21 4.75 3.59
CA THR A 97 0.01 5.39 4.15
C THR A 97 -0.37 6.63 3.35
N PHE A 98 0.58 7.54 3.09
CA PHE A 98 0.31 8.72 2.27
C PHE A 98 -0.04 8.37 0.82
N ALA A 99 0.62 7.37 0.22
CA ALA A 99 0.29 6.91 -1.11
C ALA A 99 -1.13 6.32 -1.20
N SER A 100 -1.60 5.61 -0.17
CA SER A 100 -2.97 5.10 -0.12
C SER A 100 -4.02 6.22 -0.02
N ILE A 101 -3.70 7.30 0.70
CA ILE A 101 -4.53 8.50 0.77
C ILE A 101 -4.57 9.19 -0.60
N ASP A 102 -3.42 9.37 -1.23
CA ASP A 102 -3.32 10.06 -2.51
C ASP A 102 -3.94 9.28 -3.68
N LEU A 103 -3.70 7.98 -3.77
CA LEU A 103 -4.12 7.17 -4.92
C LEU A 103 -5.55 6.64 -4.79
N ILE A 104 -5.99 6.32 -3.57
CA ILE A 104 -7.27 5.64 -3.37
C ILE A 104 -8.28 6.54 -2.66
N MET A 105 -7.94 7.09 -1.50
CA MET A 105 -8.89 7.90 -0.74
C MET A 105 -9.27 9.20 -1.47
N SER A 106 -8.36 9.79 -2.23
CA SER A 106 -8.61 11.03 -3.00
C SER A 106 -9.56 10.86 -4.19
N LEU A 107 -9.94 9.61 -4.55
CA LEU A 107 -11.01 9.35 -5.52
C LEU A 107 -12.37 9.83 -5.02
N THR A 108 -12.57 9.82 -3.69
CA THR A 108 -13.76 10.36 -3.03
C THR A 108 -13.35 11.51 -2.10
N PRO A 109 -13.09 12.72 -2.63
CA PRO A 109 -12.44 13.79 -1.87
C PRO A 109 -13.28 14.35 -0.72
N HIS A 110 -14.58 14.08 -0.69
CA HIS A 110 -15.47 14.45 0.42
C HIS A 110 -15.32 13.52 1.62
N TRP A 111 -14.99 12.27 1.36
CA TRP A 111 -14.79 11.26 2.40
C TRP A 111 -13.34 11.26 2.90
N TYR A 112 -13.16 11.00 4.18
CA TYR A 112 -11.84 10.80 4.79
C TYR A 112 -11.92 9.83 5.95
N SER A 113 -10.83 9.07 6.14
CA SER A 113 -10.68 8.18 7.28
C SER A 113 -9.21 8.09 7.69
N THR A 114 -8.91 8.32 8.94
CA THR A 114 -7.54 8.26 9.48
C THR A 114 -6.99 6.83 9.52
N ILE A 115 -7.88 5.84 9.68
CA ILE A 115 -7.49 4.41 9.74
C ILE A 115 -7.29 3.80 8.35
N PHE A 116 -7.70 4.50 7.29
CA PHE A 116 -7.67 3.98 5.92
C PHE A 116 -6.26 3.56 5.46
N GLY A 117 -5.23 4.34 5.79
CA GLY A 117 -3.84 4.00 5.49
C GLY A 117 -3.40 2.67 6.13
N ILE A 118 -3.78 2.44 7.38
CA ILE A 118 -3.48 1.18 8.09
C ILE A 118 -4.28 0.03 7.49
N TYR A 119 -5.53 0.26 7.11
CA TYR A 119 -6.38 -0.73 6.43
C TYR A 119 -5.74 -1.23 5.12
N ILE A 120 -5.32 -0.32 4.26
CA ILE A 120 -4.66 -0.67 2.98
C ILE A 120 -3.30 -1.32 3.21
N PHE A 121 -2.51 -0.84 4.17
CA PHE A 121 -1.21 -1.41 4.53
C PHE A 121 -1.33 -2.86 5.04
N ALA A 122 -2.28 -3.13 5.94
CA ALA A 122 -2.51 -4.47 6.47
C ALA A 122 -2.94 -5.45 5.36
N GLY A 123 -3.82 -5.01 4.45
CA GLY A 123 -4.21 -5.77 3.27
C GLY A 123 -3.02 -6.07 2.34
N ALA A 124 -2.18 -5.08 2.08
CA ALA A 124 -0.99 -5.23 1.25
C ALA A 124 0.02 -6.24 1.84
N ILE A 125 0.24 -6.23 3.17
CA ILE A 125 1.09 -7.23 3.82
C ILE A 125 0.48 -8.63 3.70
N THR A 126 -0.82 -8.77 3.91
CA THR A 126 -1.51 -10.07 3.75
C THR A 126 -1.30 -10.62 2.33
N VAL A 127 -1.50 -9.80 1.30
CA VAL A 127 -1.27 -10.17 -0.10
C VAL A 127 0.19 -10.54 -0.34
N LEU A 128 1.15 -9.76 0.20
CA LEU A 128 2.58 -10.03 0.09
C LEU A 128 2.95 -11.40 0.69
N LEU A 129 2.45 -11.72 1.88
CA LEU A 129 2.72 -13.00 2.55
C LEU A 129 2.13 -14.18 1.77
N CYS A 130 0.91 -14.04 1.26
CA CYS A 130 0.29 -15.04 0.37
C CYS A 130 1.12 -15.24 -0.89
N PHE A 131 1.51 -14.15 -1.56
CA PHE A 131 2.33 -14.20 -2.77
C PHE A 131 3.68 -14.86 -2.52
N THR A 132 4.36 -14.49 -1.42
CA THR A 132 5.64 -15.08 -1.02
C THR A 132 5.50 -16.58 -0.80
N THR A 133 4.42 -17.01 -0.14
CA THR A 133 4.13 -18.43 0.07
C THR A 133 3.97 -19.17 -1.25
N LEU A 134 3.21 -18.62 -2.20
CA LEU A 134 3.04 -19.20 -3.54
C LEU A 134 4.37 -19.30 -4.30
N VAL A 135 5.19 -18.26 -4.24
CA VAL A 135 6.53 -18.27 -4.88
C VAL A 135 7.41 -19.35 -4.25
N TYR A 136 7.44 -19.49 -2.92
CA TYR A 136 8.22 -20.54 -2.26
C TYR A 136 7.71 -21.94 -2.58
N MET A 137 6.40 -22.15 -2.67
CA MET A 137 5.83 -23.41 -3.13
C MET A 137 6.26 -23.75 -4.57
N TYR A 138 6.23 -22.76 -5.46
CA TYR A 138 6.68 -22.94 -6.84
C TYR A 138 8.17 -23.28 -6.93
N LEU A 139 9.05 -22.50 -6.26
CA LEU A 139 10.50 -22.72 -6.25
C LEU A 139 10.87 -24.08 -5.64
N ARG A 140 10.19 -24.50 -4.59
CA ARG A 140 10.38 -25.84 -4.00
C ARG A 140 9.96 -26.95 -4.96
N ARG A 141 8.87 -26.75 -5.73
CA ARG A 141 8.35 -27.70 -6.71
C ARG A 141 9.32 -27.88 -7.90
N THR A 142 10.02 -26.82 -8.29
CA THR A 142 11.08 -26.86 -9.33
C THR A 142 12.43 -27.34 -8.82
N ASN A 143 12.55 -27.79 -7.58
CA ASN A 143 13.77 -28.24 -6.88
C ASN A 143 14.82 -27.14 -6.65
N LEU A 144 14.56 -25.88 -6.98
CA LEU A 144 15.50 -24.76 -6.79
C LEU A 144 15.78 -24.47 -5.31
N MET A 145 14.80 -24.63 -4.42
CA MET A 145 14.92 -24.34 -2.99
C MET A 145 14.54 -25.53 -2.10
N LYS A 146 14.62 -26.77 -2.62
CA LYS A 146 14.18 -27.97 -1.91
C LYS A 146 14.89 -28.21 -0.58
N ASN A 147 16.18 -27.88 -0.51
CA ASN A 147 17.02 -28.09 0.67
C ASN A 147 17.06 -26.87 1.61
N VAL A 148 16.52 -25.71 1.19
CA VAL A 148 16.54 -24.47 1.95
C VAL A 148 15.16 -24.24 2.61
N VAL A 149 14.08 -24.39 1.85
CA VAL A 149 12.71 -24.17 2.33
C VAL A 149 12.12 -25.46 2.86
N ASN A 150 11.93 -25.54 4.17
CA ASN A 150 11.32 -26.66 4.86
C ASN A 150 9.87 -26.37 5.30
N VAL A 151 9.26 -27.31 6.00
CA VAL A 151 7.86 -27.22 6.48
C VAL A 151 7.72 -26.10 7.52
N GLU A 152 8.73 -25.87 8.34
CA GLU A 152 8.71 -24.82 9.37
C GLU A 152 8.58 -23.42 8.76
N HIS A 153 9.26 -23.15 7.64
CA HIS A 153 9.11 -21.86 6.92
C HIS A 153 7.68 -21.64 6.44
N PHE A 154 7.00 -22.69 5.92
CA PHE A 154 5.58 -22.59 5.55
C PHE A 154 4.67 -22.41 6.76
N HIS A 155 4.99 -23.05 7.87
CA HIS A 155 4.25 -22.90 9.11
C HIS A 155 4.36 -21.47 9.65
N ASP A 156 5.54 -20.87 9.62
CA ASP A 156 5.74 -19.48 10.06
C ASP A 156 5.09 -18.46 9.13
N LEU A 157 5.20 -18.66 7.81
CA LEU A 157 4.46 -17.85 6.85
C LEU A 157 2.95 -17.97 7.03
N GLY A 158 2.45 -19.18 7.30
CA GLY A 158 1.04 -19.43 7.58
C GLY A 158 0.55 -18.67 8.82
N LYS A 159 1.32 -18.70 9.92
CA LYS A 159 1.00 -17.95 11.14
C LYS A 159 0.95 -16.43 10.88
N LEU A 160 1.96 -15.91 10.16
CA LEU A 160 2.01 -14.49 9.82
C LEU A 160 0.83 -14.09 8.93
N THR A 161 0.55 -14.87 7.89
CA THR A 161 -0.59 -14.63 6.99
C THR A 161 -1.91 -14.66 7.76
N TYR A 162 -2.10 -15.61 8.64
CA TYR A 162 -3.29 -15.71 9.49
C TYR A 162 -3.42 -14.50 10.42
N GLY A 163 -2.34 -14.13 11.10
CA GLY A 163 -2.33 -12.96 11.99
C GLY A 163 -2.66 -11.66 11.27
N PHE A 164 -2.04 -11.40 10.11
CA PHE A 164 -2.32 -10.21 9.30
C PHE A 164 -3.71 -10.23 8.67
N ASN A 165 -4.25 -11.39 8.32
CA ASN A 165 -5.62 -11.51 7.82
C ASN A 165 -6.65 -11.16 8.91
N ILE A 166 -6.45 -11.63 10.15
CA ILE A 166 -7.28 -11.24 11.29
C ILE A 166 -7.16 -9.74 11.56
N PHE A 167 -5.94 -9.21 11.57
CA PHE A 167 -5.71 -7.79 11.78
C PHE A 167 -6.39 -6.93 10.71
N TRP A 168 -6.25 -7.28 9.44
CA TRP A 168 -6.93 -6.60 8.34
C TRP A 168 -8.45 -6.64 8.47
N SER A 169 -9.02 -7.82 8.76
CA SER A 169 -10.46 -8.00 8.94
C SER A 169 -10.99 -7.20 10.14
N TYR A 170 -10.22 -7.15 11.23
CA TYR A 170 -10.54 -6.35 12.40
C TYR A 170 -10.60 -4.85 12.08
N ILE A 171 -9.58 -4.32 11.38
CA ILE A 171 -9.55 -2.92 10.97
C ILE A 171 -10.72 -2.59 10.02
N ALA A 172 -11.00 -3.46 9.04
CA ALA A 172 -12.13 -3.32 8.12
C ALA A 172 -13.46 -3.26 8.86
N PHE A 173 -13.65 -4.21 9.79
CA PHE A 173 -14.88 -4.27 10.61
C PHE A 173 -15.01 -3.04 11.51
N CYS A 174 -13.95 -2.63 12.19
CA CYS A 174 -13.98 -1.46 13.06
C CYS A 174 -14.34 -0.18 12.29
N GLN A 175 -13.75 0.03 11.11
CA GLN A 175 -14.07 1.18 10.27
C GLN A 175 -15.54 1.16 9.84
N PHE A 176 -16.01 0.02 9.34
CA PHE A 176 -17.42 -0.13 8.94
C PHE A 176 -18.36 0.08 10.13
N PHE A 177 -18.09 -0.57 11.25
CA PHE A 177 -18.95 -0.52 12.45
C PHE A 177 -19.06 0.88 13.03
N LEU A 178 -17.94 1.61 13.12
CA LEU A 178 -17.94 2.97 13.64
C LEU A 178 -18.75 3.93 12.74
N ILE A 179 -18.57 3.84 11.43
CA ILE A 179 -19.32 4.67 10.47
C ILE A 179 -20.81 4.31 10.47
N TRP A 180 -21.11 3.01 10.51
CA TRP A 180 -22.50 2.53 10.60
C TRP A 180 -23.19 2.97 11.90
N TYR A 181 -22.49 2.85 13.03
CA TYR A 181 -23.03 3.23 14.34
C TYR A 181 -23.21 4.73 14.48
N ALA A 182 -22.24 5.53 14.06
CA ALA A 182 -22.29 6.99 14.12
C ALA A 182 -23.32 7.58 13.14
N ASN A 183 -23.52 6.94 12.00
CA ASN A 183 -24.46 7.33 10.94
C ASN A 183 -24.36 8.81 10.52
N VAL A 184 -23.12 9.34 10.47
CA VAL A 184 -22.85 10.69 10.02
C VAL A 184 -22.93 10.73 8.48
N PRO A 185 -23.76 11.60 7.88
CA PRO A 185 -24.00 11.60 6.44
C PRO A 185 -22.72 11.72 5.59
N GLU A 186 -21.76 12.55 6.02
CA GLU A 186 -20.51 12.78 5.33
C GLU A 186 -19.60 11.54 5.32
N GLU A 187 -19.69 10.68 6.34
CA GLU A 187 -18.89 9.47 6.48
C GLU A 187 -19.54 8.26 5.80
N THR A 188 -20.88 8.21 5.76
CA THR A 188 -21.62 7.09 5.15
C THR A 188 -21.54 7.06 3.64
N GLU A 189 -21.24 8.18 2.97
CA GLU A 189 -21.17 8.32 1.51
C GLU A 189 -20.30 7.25 0.85
N PHE A 190 -19.17 6.92 1.45
CA PHE A 190 -18.24 5.90 0.94
C PHE A 190 -18.91 4.53 0.83
N TYR A 191 -19.57 4.09 1.90
CA TYR A 191 -20.23 2.77 1.91
C TYR A 191 -21.50 2.75 1.07
N LEU A 192 -22.27 3.85 1.03
CA LEU A 192 -23.46 3.94 0.19
C LEU A 192 -23.10 3.81 -1.30
N LYS A 193 -22.03 4.47 -1.75
CA LYS A 193 -21.54 4.32 -3.13
C LYS A 193 -21.11 2.88 -3.46
N HIS A 194 -20.51 2.16 -2.49
CA HIS A 194 -20.05 0.79 -2.70
C HIS A 194 -21.17 -0.26 -2.60
N PHE A 195 -22.20 -0.03 -1.74
CA PHE A 195 -23.27 -0.99 -1.56
C PHE A 195 -24.45 -0.79 -2.52
N PHE A 196 -24.71 0.44 -2.95
CA PHE A 196 -25.86 0.78 -3.80
C PHE A 196 -25.48 1.39 -5.14
N GLY A 197 -24.20 1.44 -5.47
CA GLY A 197 -23.70 1.94 -6.74
C GLY A 197 -23.64 0.86 -7.82
N SER A 198 -23.03 1.20 -8.96
CA SER A 198 -22.83 0.31 -10.13
C SER A 198 -21.89 -0.87 -9.88
N TRP A 199 -21.44 -1.08 -8.66
CA TRP A 199 -20.58 -2.20 -8.24
C TRP A 199 -21.36 -3.45 -7.80
N ASN A 200 -22.70 -3.40 -7.82
CA ASN A 200 -23.58 -4.54 -7.54
C ASN A 200 -23.97 -5.27 -8.82
#